data_d59decf7f41b51ea7c792f729db4a5e9
#
_entry.id   d59decf7f41b51ea7c792f729db4a5e9
#
_cell.length_a   1.000
_cell.length_b   1.000
_cell.length_c   1.000
_cell.angle_alpha   90.00
_cell.angle_beta   90.00
_cell.angle_gamma   90.00
#
_symmetry.space_group_name_H-M   'P 1'
#
loop_
_entity.id
_entity.type
_entity.pdbx_description
1 polymer ?
#
loop_
_entity_poly.entity_id
_entity_poly.type
_entity_poly.pdbx_seq_one_letter_code
_entity_poly.pdbx_strand_id
1 'polypeptide(L)'
;TDIVFIVDKSGSMDSHITDVANNIEKFVCDLESKNVQAHLGLVDYESSKNTTYHDFGGSKFTTDTNAFIGKLKAIRTTGSDEEATTALSHIATSPDYTWGTGKNNRRFAFLVTDEDIDLTPKTPTKDATLKALQDAGISLTVVGKKYDEKDFDPLVKGTNGLYLDIDKDFADLLNKQFSNYVIETVQE
;
A
#
# COMPACT_ATOMS: atom_id res chain seq x y z
N THR A 1 -7.55 -6.55 -10.54
CA THR A 1 -6.39 -5.80 -10.06
C THR A 1 -6.40 -5.77 -8.55
N ASP A 2 -5.31 -6.20 -7.95
CA ASP A 2 -5.18 -6.30 -6.50
C ASP A 2 -4.30 -5.16 -6.00
N ILE A 3 -4.81 -4.43 -5.01
CA ILE A 3 -4.09 -3.29 -4.42
C ILE A 3 -4.12 -3.43 -2.91
N VAL A 4 -2.96 -3.61 -2.29
CA VAL A 4 -2.84 -3.61 -0.83
C VAL A 4 -2.39 -2.22 -0.39
N PHE A 5 -3.23 -1.57 0.41
CA PHE A 5 -2.89 -0.31 1.08
C PHE A 5 -2.15 -0.63 2.36
N ILE A 6 -0.96 -0.08 2.50
CA ILE A 6 -0.10 -0.28 3.66
C ILE A 6 0.07 1.07 4.33
N VAL A 7 -0.49 1.22 5.51
CA VAL A 7 -0.61 2.52 6.17
C VAL A 7 0.20 2.51 7.45
N ASP A 8 1.16 3.40 7.54
CA ASP A 8 1.90 3.69 8.76
C ASP A 8 0.90 4.20 9.81
N LYS A 9 0.87 3.55 10.98
CA LYS A 9 -0.02 3.97 12.07
C LYS A 9 0.70 4.65 13.22
N SER A 10 1.92 5.14 13.00
CA SER A 10 2.59 5.98 13.99
C SER A 10 1.75 7.25 14.30
N GLY A 11 2.04 7.89 15.44
CA GLY A 11 1.15 8.90 16.03
C GLY A 11 0.81 10.10 15.15
N SER A 12 1.64 10.41 14.15
CA SER A 12 1.44 11.56 13.25
C SER A 12 0.52 11.27 12.05
N MET A 13 0.02 10.04 11.90
CA MET A 13 -0.63 9.59 10.68
C MET A 13 -2.15 9.79 10.62
N ASP A 14 -2.80 10.28 11.67
CA ASP A 14 -4.27 10.39 11.73
C ASP A 14 -4.89 11.13 10.53
N SER A 15 -4.34 12.29 10.17
CA SER A 15 -4.87 13.06 9.04
C SER A 15 -4.68 12.34 7.71
N HIS A 16 -3.58 11.63 7.54
CA HIS A 16 -3.30 10.88 6.32
C HIS A 16 -4.22 9.67 6.16
N ILE A 17 -4.52 8.97 7.26
CA ILE A 17 -5.50 7.88 7.28
C ILE A 17 -6.87 8.39 6.90
N THR A 18 -7.28 9.53 7.44
CA THR A 18 -8.54 10.19 7.08
C THR A 18 -8.58 10.56 5.60
N ASP A 19 -7.48 11.07 5.06
CA ASP A 19 -7.38 11.40 3.63
C ASP A 19 -7.59 10.17 2.75
N VAL A 20 -7.01 9.02 3.10
CA VAL A 20 -7.25 7.77 2.37
C VAL A 20 -8.73 7.41 2.44
N ALA A 21 -9.31 7.41 3.64
CA ALA A 21 -10.72 7.06 3.83
C ALA A 21 -11.67 7.94 3.03
N ASN A 22 -11.37 9.24 2.94
CA ASN A 22 -12.20 10.21 2.23
C ASN A 22 -12.10 10.10 0.71
N ASN A 23 -11.04 9.48 0.18
CA ASN A 23 -10.77 9.46 -1.26
C ASN A 23 -10.86 8.08 -1.90
N ILE A 24 -10.94 7.01 -1.11
CA ILE A 24 -10.88 5.64 -1.63
C ILE A 24 -12.09 5.29 -2.51
N GLU A 25 -13.29 5.77 -2.16
CA GLU A 25 -14.50 5.48 -2.93
C GLU A 25 -14.39 6.04 -4.35
N LYS A 26 -13.95 7.31 -4.47
CA LYS A 26 -13.73 7.92 -5.77
C LYS A 26 -12.65 7.18 -6.56
N PHE A 27 -11.58 6.78 -5.91
CA PHE A 27 -10.50 6.01 -6.54
C PHE A 27 -11.04 4.72 -7.18
N VAL A 28 -11.82 3.95 -6.42
CA VAL A 28 -12.43 2.70 -6.91
C VAL A 28 -13.37 2.98 -8.07
N CYS A 29 -14.23 4.02 -7.96
CA CYS A 29 -15.13 4.41 -9.04
C CYS A 29 -14.39 4.80 -10.31
N ASP A 30 -13.29 5.54 -10.18
CA ASP A 30 -12.47 5.94 -11.32
C ASP A 30 -11.86 4.72 -12.04
N LEU A 31 -11.39 3.73 -11.28
CA LEU A 31 -10.89 2.48 -11.87
C LEU A 31 -12.01 1.71 -12.56
N GLU A 32 -13.15 1.56 -11.93
CA GLU A 32 -14.30 0.85 -12.50
C GLU A 32 -14.80 1.51 -13.78
N SER A 33 -14.76 2.84 -13.85
CA SER A 33 -15.13 3.57 -15.06
C SER A 33 -14.23 3.25 -16.26
N LYS A 34 -13.05 2.70 -16.01
CA LYS A 34 -12.09 2.25 -17.02
C LYS A 34 -12.02 0.72 -17.11
N ASN A 35 -13.04 0.03 -16.59
CA ASN A 35 -13.13 -1.44 -16.59
C ASN A 35 -12.03 -2.12 -15.78
N VAL A 36 -11.52 -1.45 -14.76
CA VAL A 36 -10.55 -2.01 -13.83
C VAL A 36 -11.25 -2.27 -12.50
N GLN A 37 -11.47 -3.54 -12.17
CA GLN A 37 -12.04 -3.93 -10.88
C GLN A 37 -10.92 -3.99 -9.84
N ALA A 38 -11.09 -3.29 -8.74
CA ALA A 38 -10.12 -3.25 -7.66
C ALA A 38 -10.50 -4.24 -6.55
N HIS A 39 -9.54 -5.08 -6.17
CA HIS A 39 -9.59 -5.89 -4.96
C HIS A 39 -8.66 -5.23 -3.95
N LEU A 40 -9.21 -4.78 -2.83
CA LEU A 40 -8.50 -3.95 -1.85
C LEU A 40 -8.06 -4.78 -0.65
N GLY A 41 -6.81 -4.63 -0.25
CA GLY A 41 -6.28 -5.16 0.99
C GLY A 41 -5.78 -4.03 1.87
N LEU A 42 -5.70 -4.27 3.18
CA LEU A 42 -5.29 -3.27 4.16
C LEU A 42 -4.32 -3.84 5.17
N VAL A 43 -3.21 -3.16 5.36
CA VAL A 43 -2.25 -3.40 6.43
C VAL A 43 -2.04 -2.07 7.16
N ASP A 44 -2.15 -2.07 8.47
CA ASP A 44 -1.63 -0.97 9.28
C ASP A 44 -0.38 -1.45 10.01
N TYR A 45 0.69 -0.68 9.92
CA TYR A 45 1.98 -1.13 10.44
C TYR A 45 2.67 -0.12 11.34
N GLU A 46 3.47 -0.65 12.24
CA GLU A 46 4.39 0.06 13.11
C GLU A 46 5.59 -0.85 13.31
N SER A 47 5.78 -1.46 14.46
CA SER A 47 6.74 -2.55 14.65
C SER A 47 6.16 -3.87 14.15
N SER A 48 6.99 -4.89 13.97
CA SER A 48 6.53 -6.23 13.58
C SER A 48 5.51 -6.83 14.55
N LYS A 49 5.59 -6.44 15.84
CA LYS A 49 4.64 -6.89 16.87
C LYS A 49 3.32 -6.12 16.87
N ASN A 50 3.29 -4.96 16.22
CA ASN A 50 2.15 -4.05 16.22
C ASN A 50 1.74 -3.74 14.78
N THR A 51 1.66 -4.76 13.95
CA THR A 51 1.21 -4.67 12.56
C THR A 51 0.00 -5.56 12.40
N THR A 52 -1.06 -5.03 11.81
CA THR A 52 -2.30 -5.76 11.56
C THR A 52 -2.51 -5.99 10.07
N TYR A 53 -2.64 -7.25 9.69
CA TYR A 53 -2.98 -7.67 8.33
C TYR A 53 -4.47 -7.97 8.32
N HIS A 54 -5.28 -7.02 7.86
CA HIS A 54 -6.73 -7.07 8.00
C HIS A 54 -7.37 -8.18 7.17
N ASP A 55 -8.38 -8.83 7.76
CA ASP A 55 -9.23 -9.82 7.11
C ASP A 55 -10.57 -9.22 6.72
N PHE A 56 -11.12 -9.70 5.60
CA PHE A 56 -12.43 -9.32 5.09
C PHE A 56 -13.22 -10.60 4.81
N GLY A 57 -13.79 -11.19 5.89
CA GLY A 57 -14.57 -12.40 5.76
C GLY A 57 -13.78 -13.63 5.32
N GLY A 58 -12.57 -13.79 5.82
CA GLY A 58 -11.70 -14.92 5.49
C GLY A 58 -10.75 -14.71 4.32
N SER A 59 -10.75 -13.50 3.73
CA SER A 59 -9.81 -13.11 2.67
C SER A 59 -9.06 -11.85 3.07
N LYS A 60 -7.85 -11.70 2.58
CA LYS A 60 -7.06 -10.45 2.72
C LYS A 60 -7.51 -9.37 1.74
N PHE A 61 -8.37 -9.70 0.79
CA PHE A 61 -8.86 -8.76 -0.22
C PHE A 61 -10.39 -8.65 -0.17
N THR A 62 -10.90 -7.48 -0.52
CA THR A 62 -12.34 -7.21 -0.62
C THR A 62 -12.65 -6.33 -1.83
N THR A 63 -13.83 -6.53 -2.42
CA THR A 63 -14.43 -5.59 -3.38
C THR A 63 -15.43 -4.65 -2.70
N ASP A 64 -15.69 -4.86 -1.41
CA ASP A 64 -16.61 -4.03 -0.63
C ASP A 64 -15.86 -2.81 -0.09
N THR A 65 -16.02 -1.68 -0.76
CA THR A 65 -15.37 -0.42 -0.41
C THR A 65 -15.77 0.05 0.99
N ASN A 66 -17.02 -0.16 1.40
CA ASN A 66 -17.49 0.23 2.73
C ASN A 66 -16.83 -0.60 3.83
N ALA A 67 -16.64 -1.91 3.59
CA ALA A 67 -15.92 -2.77 4.53
C ALA A 67 -14.46 -2.30 4.69
N PHE A 68 -13.81 -1.94 3.59
CA PHE A 68 -12.45 -1.40 3.59
C PHE A 68 -12.38 -0.10 4.39
N ILE A 69 -13.27 0.85 4.12
CA ILE A 69 -13.33 2.15 4.81
C ILE A 69 -13.56 1.94 6.32
N GLY A 70 -14.43 1.01 6.69
CA GLY A 70 -14.69 0.69 8.09
C GLY A 70 -13.44 0.21 8.84
N LYS A 71 -12.66 -0.67 8.24
CA LYS A 71 -11.39 -1.13 8.80
C LYS A 71 -10.37 0.00 8.91
N LEU A 72 -10.29 0.83 7.86
CA LEU A 72 -9.36 1.95 7.81
C LEU A 72 -9.67 2.97 8.91
N LYS A 73 -10.94 3.34 9.10
CA LYS A 73 -11.37 4.29 10.13
C LYS A 73 -11.19 3.75 11.54
N ALA A 74 -11.12 2.44 11.72
CA ALA A 74 -10.92 1.81 13.01
C ALA A 74 -9.45 1.76 13.45
N ILE A 75 -8.51 2.13 12.58
CA ILE A 75 -7.09 2.15 12.93
C ILE A 75 -6.84 3.16 14.04
N ARG A 76 -6.12 2.72 15.08
CA ARG A 76 -5.68 3.57 16.18
C ARG A 76 -4.19 3.84 16.01
N THR A 77 -3.84 5.10 15.85
CA THR A 77 -2.44 5.51 15.73
C THR A 77 -1.71 5.31 17.06
N THR A 78 -0.54 4.70 16.99
CA THR A 78 0.28 4.42 18.18
C THR A 78 1.70 4.07 17.76
N GLY A 79 2.66 4.33 18.66
CA GLY A 79 4.03 3.93 18.46
C GLY A 79 4.84 4.91 17.62
N SER A 80 6.10 4.55 17.40
CA SER A 80 7.07 5.38 16.72
C SER A 80 8.02 4.58 15.82
N ASP A 81 7.79 3.29 15.66
CA ASP A 81 8.58 2.44 14.77
C ASP A 81 7.87 2.30 13.43
N GLU A 82 8.65 2.28 12.35
CA GLU A 82 8.14 2.17 10.98
C GLU A 82 8.87 1.06 10.24
N GLU A 83 8.53 -0.20 10.59
CA GLU A 83 9.16 -1.41 10.03
C GLU A 83 8.46 -1.84 8.72
N ALA A 84 8.53 -0.98 7.72
CA ALA A 84 7.86 -1.18 6.44
C ALA A 84 8.30 -2.45 5.70
N THR A 85 9.57 -2.83 5.79
CA THR A 85 10.08 -4.01 5.09
C THR A 85 9.44 -5.30 5.62
N THR A 86 9.08 -5.36 6.90
CA THR A 86 8.36 -6.51 7.47
C THR A 86 6.99 -6.64 6.81
N ALA A 87 6.22 -5.55 6.73
CA ALA A 87 4.89 -5.57 6.13
C ALA A 87 4.96 -5.91 4.63
N LEU A 88 5.88 -5.28 3.91
CA LEU A 88 6.04 -5.50 2.46
C LEU A 88 6.45 -6.95 2.15
N SER A 89 7.39 -7.50 2.89
CA SER A 89 7.81 -8.90 2.70
C SER A 89 6.67 -9.85 3.04
N HIS A 90 5.89 -9.57 4.07
CA HIS A 90 4.79 -10.43 4.47
C HIS A 90 3.71 -10.52 3.37
N ILE A 91 3.26 -9.39 2.83
CA ILE A 91 2.23 -9.43 1.78
C ILE A 91 2.72 -10.13 0.51
N ALA A 92 4.02 -10.09 0.26
CA ALA A 92 4.62 -10.71 -0.92
C ALA A 92 4.81 -12.23 -0.78
N THR A 93 5.01 -12.73 0.44
CA THR A 93 5.44 -14.11 0.66
C THR A 93 4.44 -14.97 1.43
N SER A 94 3.53 -14.37 2.20
CA SER A 94 2.57 -15.15 3.00
C SER A 94 1.54 -15.86 2.13
N PRO A 95 1.26 -17.13 2.38
CA PRO A 95 0.21 -17.85 1.65
C PRO A 95 -1.20 -17.34 1.94
N ASP A 96 -1.38 -16.51 2.98
CA ASP A 96 -2.66 -15.88 3.30
C ASP A 96 -3.04 -14.81 2.26
N TYR A 97 -2.06 -14.27 1.54
CA TYR A 97 -2.31 -13.31 0.46
C TYR A 97 -2.45 -14.05 -0.87
N THR A 98 -3.70 -14.35 -1.21
CA THR A 98 -4.04 -15.04 -2.47
C THR A 98 -4.21 -14.00 -3.57
N TRP A 99 -3.09 -13.54 -4.10
CA TRP A 99 -3.07 -12.59 -5.22
C TRP A 99 -3.71 -13.23 -6.45
N GLY A 100 -4.50 -12.44 -7.17
CA GLY A 100 -5.10 -12.89 -8.41
C GLY A 100 -4.06 -13.27 -9.47
N THR A 101 -4.46 -14.09 -10.42
CA THR A 101 -3.61 -14.58 -11.51
C THR A 101 -4.22 -14.24 -12.86
N GLY A 102 -3.41 -14.34 -13.92
CA GLY A 102 -3.86 -14.09 -15.28
C GLY A 102 -3.26 -12.81 -15.88
N LYS A 103 -3.39 -12.69 -17.19
CA LYS A 103 -2.76 -11.60 -17.95
C LYS A 103 -3.23 -10.20 -17.54
N ASN A 104 -4.50 -10.08 -17.15
CA ASN A 104 -5.11 -8.80 -16.84
C ASN A 104 -5.10 -8.49 -15.34
N ASN A 105 -4.52 -9.37 -14.53
CA ASN A 105 -4.44 -9.15 -13.10
C ASN A 105 -3.08 -8.57 -12.74
N ARG A 106 -3.10 -7.31 -12.32
CA ARG A 106 -1.91 -6.61 -11.84
C ARG A 106 -1.94 -6.49 -10.32
N ARG A 107 -0.78 -6.39 -9.72
CA ARG A 107 -0.59 -6.38 -8.27
C ARG A 107 0.15 -5.14 -7.84
N PHE A 108 -0.47 -4.40 -6.92
CA PHE A 108 0.07 -3.14 -6.43
C PHE A 108 0.11 -3.13 -4.91
N ALA A 109 1.14 -2.50 -4.36
CA ALA A 109 1.19 -2.06 -2.97
C ALA A 109 1.24 -0.53 -2.97
N PHE A 110 0.43 0.08 -2.11
CA PHE A 110 0.35 1.53 -1.94
C PHE A 110 0.66 1.86 -0.49
N LEU A 111 1.87 2.32 -0.25
CA LEU A 111 2.38 2.60 1.09
C LEU A 111 2.24 4.09 1.41
N VAL A 112 1.60 4.41 2.54
CA VAL A 112 1.45 5.79 3.01
C VAL A 112 2.19 5.92 4.34
N THR A 113 3.19 6.80 4.38
CA THR A 113 4.00 7.02 5.58
C THR A 113 4.59 8.42 5.59
N ASP A 114 4.75 9.01 6.78
CA ASP A 114 5.46 10.27 6.96
C ASP A 114 6.89 10.10 7.51
N GLU A 115 7.37 8.84 7.54
CA GLU A 115 8.67 8.48 8.10
C GLU A 115 9.48 7.63 7.11
N ASP A 116 10.76 7.43 7.42
CA ASP A 116 11.63 6.54 6.66
C ASP A 116 11.41 5.06 7.04
N ILE A 117 12.27 4.18 6.53
CA ILE A 117 12.22 2.75 6.86
C ILE A 117 13.10 2.48 8.07
N ASP A 118 12.51 1.91 9.13
CA ASP A 118 13.27 1.43 10.27
C ASP A 118 13.74 0.00 10.02
N LEU A 119 15.02 -0.21 10.13
CA LEU A 119 15.65 -1.52 9.97
C LEU A 119 16.26 -1.98 11.30
N THR A 120 16.03 -3.25 11.64
CA THR A 120 16.64 -3.91 12.80
C THR A 120 17.30 -5.20 12.32
N PRO A 121 18.10 -5.89 13.17
CA PRO A 121 18.64 -7.20 12.79
C PRO A 121 17.56 -8.27 12.51
N LYS A 122 16.32 -8.04 12.94
CA LYS A 122 15.20 -8.96 12.77
C LYS A 122 14.28 -8.61 11.60
N THR A 123 14.37 -7.37 11.07
CA THR A 123 13.55 -6.99 9.91
C THR A 123 14.22 -7.46 8.62
N PRO A 124 13.43 -7.76 7.56
CA PRO A 124 14.01 -8.02 6.24
C PRO A 124 14.84 -6.84 5.76
N THR A 125 15.91 -7.13 5.04
CA THR A 125 16.70 -6.09 4.38
C THR A 125 15.92 -5.50 3.21
N LYS A 126 16.33 -4.33 2.74
CA LYS A 126 15.74 -3.73 1.53
C LYS A 126 15.93 -4.66 0.31
N ASP A 127 17.12 -5.26 0.18
CA ASP A 127 17.39 -6.17 -0.94
C ASP A 127 16.49 -7.40 -0.91
N ALA A 128 16.32 -8.03 0.25
CA ALA A 128 15.42 -9.18 0.40
C ALA A 128 13.97 -8.80 0.14
N THR A 129 13.54 -7.62 0.60
CA THR A 129 12.19 -7.10 0.36
C THR A 129 11.96 -6.83 -1.12
N LEU A 130 12.92 -6.21 -1.81
CA LEU A 130 12.84 -5.97 -3.25
C LEU A 130 12.68 -7.29 -4.01
N LYS A 131 13.50 -8.28 -3.68
CA LYS A 131 13.39 -9.59 -4.32
C LYS A 131 12.02 -10.22 -4.10
N ALA A 132 11.49 -10.17 -2.88
CA ALA A 132 10.17 -10.71 -2.56
C ALA A 132 9.07 -10.02 -3.39
N LEU A 133 9.11 -8.69 -3.49
CA LEU A 133 8.15 -7.93 -4.29
C LEU A 133 8.26 -8.27 -5.78
N GLN A 134 9.47 -8.35 -6.31
CA GLN A 134 9.71 -8.70 -7.71
C GLN A 134 9.24 -10.12 -8.02
N ASP A 135 9.57 -11.09 -7.17
CA ASP A 135 9.15 -12.49 -7.34
C ASP A 135 7.62 -12.64 -7.30
N ALA A 136 6.94 -11.81 -6.50
CA ALA A 136 5.48 -11.78 -6.44
C ALA A 136 4.83 -10.91 -7.52
N GLY A 137 5.61 -10.19 -8.32
CA GLY A 137 5.08 -9.30 -9.36
C GLY A 137 4.33 -8.10 -8.82
N ILE A 138 4.74 -7.58 -7.66
CA ILE A 138 4.09 -6.43 -7.00
C ILE A 138 4.84 -5.15 -7.33
N SER A 139 4.14 -4.13 -7.82
CA SER A 139 4.69 -2.78 -8.00
C SER A 139 4.40 -1.96 -6.74
N LEU A 140 5.43 -1.33 -6.18
CA LEU A 140 5.31 -0.52 -4.98
C LEU A 140 5.26 0.97 -5.31
N THR A 141 4.16 1.63 -4.94
CA THR A 141 4.05 3.08 -4.91
C THR A 141 4.09 3.56 -3.48
N VAL A 142 4.84 4.61 -3.20
CA VAL A 142 4.97 5.19 -1.87
C VAL A 142 4.50 6.64 -1.91
N VAL A 143 3.64 6.99 -0.96
CA VAL A 143 3.30 8.38 -0.62
C VAL A 143 4.06 8.70 0.66
N GLY A 144 5.08 9.53 0.55
CA GLY A 144 5.99 9.81 1.65
C GLY A 144 6.54 11.22 1.62
N LYS A 145 7.36 11.55 2.60
CA LYS A 145 8.06 12.84 2.65
C LYS A 145 9.11 12.89 1.54
N LYS A 146 9.25 14.04 0.93
CA LYS A 146 10.20 14.24 -0.17
C LYS A 146 11.64 13.94 0.25
N TYR A 147 12.01 14.27 1.47
CA TYR A 147 13.37 14.02 1.98
C TYR A 147 13.63 12.54 2.30
N ASP A 148 12.60 11.70 2.37
CA ASP A 148 12.73 10.25 2.58
C ASP A 148 12.75 9.45 1.28
N GLU A 149 12.60 10.09 0.14
CA GLU A 149 12.52 9.40 -1.15
C GLU A 149 13.69 8.46 -1.40
N LYS A 150 14.88 8.88 -1.06
CA LYS A 150 16.10 8.06 -1.26
C LYS A 150 16.05 6.72 -0.53
N ASP A 151 15.38 6.69 0.64
CA ASP A 151 15.27 5.48 1.44
C ASP A 151 14.39 4.43 0.77
N PHE A 152 13.36 4.88 0.04
CA PHE A 152 12.41 4.01 -0.66
C PHE A 152 12.79 3.72 -2.13
N ASP A 153 13.68 4.51 -2.73
CA ASP A 153 14.03 4.42 -4.16
C ASP A 153 14.35 3.00 -4.64
N PRO A 154 15.16 2.19 -3.91
CA PRO A 154 15.46 0.84 -4.40
C PRO A 154 14.20 -0.01 -4.58
N LEU A 155 13.23 0.12 -3.68
CA LEU A 155 11.98 -0.65 -3.72
C LEU A 155 11.01 -0.10 -4.78
N VAL A 156 10.90 1.22 -4.87
CA VAL A 156 10.00 1.88 -5.81
C VAL A 156 10.49 1.69 -7.24
N LYS A 157 11.74 2.06 -7.52
CA LYS A 157 12.31 1.94 -8.87
C LYS A 157 12.49 0.48 -9.30
N GLY A 158 12.88 -0.38 -8.36
CA GLY A 158 13.05 -1.81 -8.63
C GLY A 158 11.75 -2.55 -8.93
N THR A 159 10.60 -1.97 -8.64
CA THR A 159 9.28 -2.54 -8.94
C THR A 159 8.46 -1.68 -9.92
N ASN A 160 9.09 -0.68 -10.54
CA ASN A 160 8.44 0.24 -11.50
C ASN A 160 7.24 0.99 -10.91
N GLY A 161 7.32 1.35 -9.64
CA GLY A 161 6.30 2.12 -8.96
C GLY A 161 6.55 3.63 -9.01
N LEU A 162 5.78 4.36 -8.23
CA LEU A 162 5.88 5.81 -8.11
C LEU A 162 6.28 6.21 -6.68
N TYR A 163 6.97 7.33 -6.56
CA TYR A 163 7.12 8.01 -5.27
C TYR A 163 6.38 9.35 -5.34
N LEU A 164 5.41 9.55 -4.45
CA LEU A 164 4.54 10.72 -4.41
C LEU A 164 4.75 11.48 -3.10
N ASP A 165 4.71 12.82 -3.16
CA ASP A 165 4.94 13.68 -2.01
C ASP A 165 3.68 13.76 -1.13
N ILE A 166 3.76 13.27 0.11
CA ILE A 166 2.64 13.24 1.06
C ILE A 166 2.11 14.64 1.43
N ASP A 167 2.91 15.68 1.24
CA ASP A 167 2.53 17.06 1.52
C ASP A 167 1.70 17.70 0.41
N LYS A 168 1.50 17.02 -0.71
CA LYS A 168 0.63 17.47 -1.79
C LYS A 168 -0.83 17.08 -1.51
N ASP A 169 -1.75 17.64 -2.29
CA ASP A 169 -3.17 17.31 -2.18
C ASP A 169 -3.40 15.81 -2.38
N PHE A 170 -3.89 15.13 -1.36
CA PHE A 170 -4.04 13.68 -1.36
C PHE A 170 -5.08 13.22 -2.40
N ALA A 171 -6.15 13.99 -2.61
CA ALA A 171 -7.12 13.67 -3.65
C ALA A 171 -6.45 13.61 -5.02
N ASP A 172 -5.54 14.54 -5.31
CA ASP A 172 -4.77 14.52 -6.56
C ASP A 172 -3.82 13.32 -6.62
N LEU A 173 -3.11 13.03 -5.52
CA LEU A 173 -2.18 11.89 -5.46
C LEU A 173 -2.90 10.57 -5.75
N LEU A 174 -4.02 10.33 -5.11
CA LEU A 174 -4.75 9.06 -5.23
C LEU A 174 -5.62 9.03 -6.50
N ASN A 175 -6.44 10.04 -6.71
CA ASN A 175 -7.49 10.01 -7.73
C ASN A 175 -7.03 10.44 -9.13
N LYS A 176 -5.84 11.02 -9.25
CA LYS A 176 -5.21 11.32 -10.55
C LYS A 176 -3.92 10.53 -10.73
N GLN A 177 -2.91 10.78 -9.92
CA GLN A 177 -1.58 10.23 -10.19
C GLN A 177 -1.55 8.71 -10.04
N PHE A 178 -1.98 8.18 -8.91
CA PHE A 178 -1.98 6.72 -8.72
C PHE A 178 -3.05 6.03 -9.57
N SER A 179 -4.24 6.60 -9.66
CA SER A 179 -5.32 6.06 -10.49
C SER A 179 -4.89 5.92 -11.96
N ASN A 180 -4.32 6.98 -12.53
CA ASN A 180 -3.83 6.94 -13.92
C ASN A 180 -2.70 5.92 -14.10
N TYR A 181 -1.79 5.84 -13.14
CA TYR A 181 -0.71 4.87 -13.17
C TYR A 181 -1.24 3.43 -13.17
N VAL A 182 -2.22 3.12 -12.32
CA VAL A 182 -2.85 1.80 -12.28
C VAL A 182 -3.53 1.48 -13.61
N ILE A 183 -4.34 2.42 -14.11
CA ILE A 183 -5.07 2.23 -15.38
C ILE A 183 -4.09 1.99 -16.53
N GLU A 184 -3.05 2.81 -16.66
CA GLU A 184 -2.05 2.66 -17.73
C GLU A 184 -1.31 1.33 -17.61
N THR A 185 -0.94 0.91 -16.40
CA THR A 185 -0.23 -0.36 -16.18
C THR A 185 -1.11 -1.56 -16.55
N VAL A 186 -2.39 -1.53 -16.18
CA VAL A 186 -3.32 -2.63 -16.49
C VAL A 186 -3.60 -2.72 -17.98
N GLN A 187 -3.60 -1.61 -18.70
CA GLN A 187 -3.92 -1.54 -20.12
C GLN A 187 -2.71 -1.82 -21.05
N GLU A 188 -1.53 -2.00 -20.50
CA GLU A 188 -0.34 -2.36 -21.27
C GLU A 188 -0.44 -3.71 -22.02
#